data_908626abfae9889da900b0c3aeba0ba4
#
_entry.id   908626abfae9889da900b0c3aeba0ba4
#
_cell.length_a   1.000
_cell.length_b   1.000
_cell.length_c   1.000
_cell.angle_alpha   90.00
_cell.angle_beta   90.00
_cell.angle_gamma   90.00
#
_symmetry.space_group_name_H-M   'P 1'
#
loop_
_entity.id
_entity.type
_entity.pdbx_description
1 polymer ?
#
loop_
_entity_poly.entity_id
_entity_poly.type
_entity_poly.pdbx_seq_one_letter_code
_entity_poly.pdbx_strand_id
1 'polypeptide(L)'
;MDYHFNYESEIPNYLNWAKEGNLNILIYNGDADYILSHMGNSAWVRSLNLTQSREWTQWKGSDRQVAGYFEQYKMGTKEGATPLTFLTVKGAGHMVPKDRPRHALDMFAKFIQGGGYENVTASDYGDLCPGDNHHSKSGGSKLKTWEISVIAVAAVAMVIVGISLVSYMRRTKTSGNNDLNYVSVDE
;
A
#
# COMPACT_ATOMS: atom_id res chain seq x y z
N MET A 1 23.72 2.84 17.19
CA MET A 1 22.87 1.88 16.42
C MET A 1 23.56 1.71 15.09
N ASP A 2 24.23 0.58 14.87
CA ASP A 2 24.96 0.32 13.62
C ASP A 2 23.91 -0.06 12.56
N TYR A 3 23.78 0.78 11.55
CA TYR A 3 22.90 0.53 10.43
C TYR A 3 23.68 -0.29 9.37
N HIS A 4 23.35 -1.57 9.27
CA HIS A 4 23.91 -2.43 8.24
C HIS A 4 23.05 -2.39 7.00
N PHE A 5 23.60 -1.92 5.89
CA PHE A 5 22.95 -2.05 4.59
C PHE A 5 23.00 -3.52 4.15
N ASN A 6 21.85 -4.12 3.93
CA ASN A 6 21.78 -5.36 3.19
C ASN A 6 21.87 -5.03 1.70
N TYR A 7 22.97 -5.43 1.07
CA TYR A 7 23.20 -5.19 -0.36
C TYR A 7 22.56 -6.26 -1.26
N GLU A 8 21.83 -7.21 -0.68
CA GLU A 8 21.12 -8.20 -1.47
C GLU A 8 19.94 -7.57 -2.19
N SER A 9 19.84 -7.88 -3.47
CA SER A 9 18.76 -7.37 -4.32
C SER A 9 17.48 -8.16 -4.09
N GLU A 10 16.36 -7.47 -3.96
CA GLU A 10 15.01 -8.07 -3.88
C GLU A 10 14.45 -8.52 -5.24
N ILE A 11 15.15 -8.25 -6.34
CA ILE A 11 14.73 -8.65 -7.70
C ILE A 11 14.38 -10.13 -7.80
N PRO A 12 15.15 -11.09 -7.21
CA PRO A 12 14.79 -12.50 -7.25
C PRO A 12 13.44 -12.82 -6.63
N ASN A 13 13.05 -12.11 -5.57
CA ASN A 13 11.76 -12.28 -4.92
C ASN A 13 10.61 -11.84 -5.84
N TYR A 14 10.76 -10.69 -6.51
CA TYR A 14 9.77 -10.23 -7.50
C TYR A 14 9.61 -11.22 -8.65
N LEU A 15 10.71 -11.81 -9.15
CA LEU A 15 10.66 -12.83 -10.19
C LEU A 15 9.96 -14.12 -9.74
N ASN A 16 10.13 -14.51 -8.47
CA ASN A 16 9.42 -15.65 -7.90
C ASN A 16 7.93 -15.36 -7.76
N TRP A 17 7.56 -14.21 -7.23
CA TRP A 17 6.15 -13.77 -7.13
C TRP A 17 5.49 -13.66 -8.51
N ALA A 18 6.25 -13.18 -9.51
CA ALA A 18 5.76 -13.14 -10.89
C ALA A 18 5.46 -14.54 -11.45
N LYS A 19 6.28 -15.56 -11.13
CA LYS A 19 6.04 -16.96 -11.56
C LYS A 19 4.81 -17.55 -10.89
N GLU A 20 4.58 -17.26 -9.61
CA GLU A 20 3.42 -17.73 -8.88
C GLU A 20 2.12 -17.10 -9.39
N GLY A 21 2.16 -15.82 -9.79
CA GLY A 21 1.08 -15.11 -10.46
C GLY A 21 -0.19 -14.90 -9.62
N ASN A 22 -0.08 -14.96 -8.28
CA ASN A 22 -1.20 -14.87 -7.33
C ASN A 22 -1.17 -13.59 -6.49
N LEU A 23 -0.19 -12.72 -6.70
CA LEU A 23 -0.04 -11.45 -5.99
C LEU A 23 -0.36 -10.28 -6.91
N ASN A 24 -1.16 -9.33 -6.41
CA ASN A 24 -1.30 -8.00 -7.01
C ASN A 24 -0.23 -7.09 -6.40
N ILE A 25 0.66 -6.56 -7.22
CA ILE A 25 1.80 -5.75 -6.77
C ILE A 25 1.68 -4.35 -7.33
N LEU A 26 1.70 -3.36 -6.44
CA LEU A 26 1.77 -1.95 -6.79
C LEU A 26 3.08 -1.35 -6.28
N ILE A 27 3.88 -0.85 -7.19
CA ILE A 27 5.07 -0.04 -6.91
C ILE A 27 4.74 1.38 -7.32
N TYR A 28 4.83 2.32 -6.39
CA TYR A 28 4.47 3.70 -6.68
C TYR A 28 5.53 4.70 -6.17
N ASN A 29 5.60 5.84 -6.84
CA ASN A 29 6.48 6.95 -6.48
C ASN A 29 5.77 8.30 -6.64
N GLY A 30 6.22 9.29 -5.89
CA GLY A 30 6.03 10.68 -6.28
C GLY A 30 6.96 11.05 -7.43
N ASP A 31 6.47 11.77 -8.43
CA ASP A 31 7.30 12.18 -9.57
C ASP A 31 8.29 13.33 -9.25
N ALA A 32 8.08 13.99 -8.10
CA ALA A 32 8.96 15.03 -7.56
C ALA A 32 9.93 14.50 -6.47
N ASP A 33 9.98 13.18 -6.22
CA ASP A 33 10.94 12.59 -5.30
C ASP A 33 12.34 12.60 -5.93
N TYR A 34 13.22 13.41 -5.34
CA TYR A 34 14.59 13.54 -5.81
C TYR A 34 15.52 12.43 -5.29
N ILE A 35 15.26 11.90 -4.09
CA ILE A 35 16.14 10.91 -3.44
C ILE A 35 15.87 9.52 -3.97
N LEU A 36 14.60 9.09 -3.96
CA LEU A 36 14.17 7.83 -4.52
C LEU A 36 13.39 8.06 -5.81
N SER A 37 14.11 8.52 -6.83
CA SER A 37 13.53 8.91 -8.10
C SER A 37 12.73 7.78 -8.75
N HIS A 38 11.54 8.11 -9.24
CA HIS A 38 10.71 7.21 -10.04
C HIS A 38 11.45 6.63 -11.26
N MET A 39 12.44 7.35 -11.80
CA MET A 39 13.26 6.87 -12.93
C MET A 39 14.10 5.63 -12.53
N GLY A 40 14.69 5.64 -11.33
CA GLY A 40 15.42 4.49 -10.80
C GLY A 40 14.51 3.30 -10.57
N ASN A 41 13.32 3.52 -10.00
CA ASN A 41 12.34 2.45 -9.78
C ASN A 41 11.78 1.91 -11.09
N SER A 42 11.49 2.76 -12.07
CA SER A 42 11.10 2.32 -13.41
C SER A 42 12.20 1.44 -14.07
N ALA A 43 13.47 1.82 -13.90
CA ALA A 43 14.57 1.08 -14.49
C ALA A 43 14.67 -0.35 -13.92
N TRP A 44 14.61 -0.53 -12.60
CA TRP A 44 14.67 -1.88 -12.03
C TRP A 44 13.39 -2.69 -12.29
N VAL A 45 12.21 -2.08 -12.31
CA VAL A 45 10.95 -2.77 -12.68
C VAL A 45 11.07 -3.32 -14.11
N ARG A 46 11.56 -2.53 -15.04
CA ARG A 46 11.79 -2.96 -16.43
C ARG A 46 12.86 -4.05 -16.53
N SER A 47 13.86 -4.05 -15.63
CA SER A 47 14.89 -5.09 -15.59
C SER A 47 14.37 -6.47 -15.19
N LEU A 48 13.14 -6.58 -14.62
CA LEU A 48 12.46 -7.85 -14.38
C LEU A 48 12.14 -8.60 -15.69
N ASN A 49 12.20 -7.92 -16.82
CA ASN A 49 11.95 -8.47 -18.15
C ASN A 49 10.61 -9.24 -18.28
N LEU A 50 9.60 -8.75 -17.57
CA LEU A 50 8.23 -9.27 -17.64
C LEU A 50 7.54 -8.76 -18.91
N THR A 51 6.55 -9.52 -19.40
CA THR A 51 5.75 -9.08 -20.55
C THR A 51 4.90 -7.87 -20.16
N GLN A 52 5.14 -6.74 -20.81
CA GLN A 52 4.33 -5.54 -20.62
C GLN A 52 2.90 -5.80 -21.13
N SER A 53 1.91 -5.55 -20.27
CA SER A 53 0.49 -5.68 -20.61
C SER A 53 -0.15 -4.31 -20.88
N ARG A 54 0.47 -3.24 -20.38
CA ARG A 54 0.06 -1.86 -20.62
C ARG A 54 1.27 -0.95 -20.71
N GLU A 55 1.31 -0.15 -21.76
CA GLU A 55 2.34 0.86 -21.94
C GLU A 55 2.15 2.04 -20.98
N TRP A 56 3.23 2.83 -20.81
CA TRP A 56 3.23 4.04 -20.01
C TRP A 56 2.11 5.00 -20.41
N THR A 57 1.10 5.09 -19.57
CA THR A 57 -0.17 5.77 -19.84
C THR A 57 -0.54 6.66 -18.66
N GLN A 58 -1.15 7.80 -18.92
CA GLN A 58 -1.67 8.68 -17.87
C GLN A 58 -2.83 8.01 -17.10
N TRP A 59 -2.90 8.28 -15.80
CA TRP A 59 -4.09 8.00 -15.01
C TRP A 59 -4.68 9.29 -14.45
N LYS A 60 -5.98 9.29 -14.22
CA LYS A 60 -6.71 10.44 -13.72
C LYS A 60 -7.24 10.16 -12.33
N GLY A 61 -7.16 11.15 -11.46
CA GLY A 61 -7.79 11.13 -10.14
C GLY A 61 -9.31 11.34 -10.24
N SER A 62 -9.98 11.21 -9.09
CA SER A 62 -11.42 11.47 -8.95
C SER A 62 -11.82 12.93 -9.29
N ASP A 63 -10.86 13.86 -9.26
CA ASP A 63 -10.99 15.24 -9.73
C ASP A 63 -10.92 15.39 -11.25
N ARG A 64 -10.79 14.29 -12.00
CA ARG A 64 -10.62 14.21 -13.45
C ARG A 64 -9.34 14.87 -13.99
N GLN A 65 -8.41 15.22 -13.10
CA GLN A 65 -7.10 15.72 -13.49
C GLN A 65 -6.12 14.56 -13.69
N VAL A 66 -5.08 14.79 -14.47
CA VAL A 66 -3.98 13.83 -14.61
C VAL A 66 -3.26 13.75 -13.27
N ALA A 67 -3.40 12.61 -12.61
CA ALA A 67 -2.84 12.32 -11.30
C ALA A 67 -1.44 11.69 -11.37
N GLY A 68 -1.03 11.24 -12.55
CA GLY A 68 0.28 10.65 -12.82
C GLY A 68 0.25 9.74 -14.03
N TYR A 69 1.19 8.78 -14.05
CA TYR A 69 1.34 7.81 -15.12
C TYR A 69 1.53 6.42 -14.54
N PHE A 70 1.20 5.39 -15.30
CA PHE A 70 1.40 4.00 -14.91
C PHE A 70 1.72 3.10 -16.10
N GLU A 71 2.34 1.97 -15.82
CA GLU A 71 2.55 0.86 -16.73
C GLU A 71 2.30 -0.46 -16.00
N GLN A 72 1.92 -1.51 -16.73
CA GLN A 72 1.60 -2.80 -16.12
C GLN A 72 2.32 -3.93 -16.83
N TYR A 73 2.63 -4.97 -16.06
CA TYR A 73 3.32 -6.17 -16.49
C TYR A 73 2.55 -7.40 -16.07
N LYS A 74 2.51 -8.41 -16.93
CA LYS A 74 1.87 -9.69 -16.64
C LYS A 74 2.67 -10.44 -15.58
N MET A 75 1.98 -10.94 -14.57
CA MET A 75 2.52 -11.83 -13.56
C MET A 75 1.86 -13.20 -13.72
N GLY A 76 2.70 -14.25 -13.91
CA GLY A 76 2.19 -15.60 -14.16
C GLY A 76 1.65 -15.81 -15.57
N THR A 77 1.27 -17.08 -15.81
CA THR A 77 0.76 -17.54 -17.12
C THR A 77 -0.74 -17.83 -17.08
N LYS A 78 -1.37 -17.75 -15.91
CA LYS A 78 -2.78 -18.06 -15.73
C LYS A 78 -3.66 -16.92 -16.25
N GLU A 79 -4.78 -17.27 -16.85
CA GLU A 79 -5.82 -16.31 -17.19
C GLU A 79 -6.37 -15.68 -15.90
N GLY A 80 -6.47 -14.35 -15.87
CA GLY A 80 -6.87 -13.61 -14.68
C GLY A 80 -5.76 -13.34 -13.65
N ALA A 81 -4.49 -13.67 -13.96
CA ALA A 81 -3.37 -13.29 -13.10
C ALA A 81 -3.31 -11.78 -12.90
N THR A 82 -3.09 -11.36 -11.65
CA THR A 82 -3.01 -9.94 -11.28
C THR A 82 -1.71 -9.33 -11.81
N PRO A 83 -1.73 -8.07 -12.26
CA PRO A 83 -0.53 -7.43 -12.80
C PRO A 83 0.42 -6.93 -11.71
N LEU A 84 1.70 -6.79 -12.07
CA LEU A 84 2.58 -5.84 -11.40
C LEU A 84 2.35 -4.47 -12.04
N THR A 85 2.01 -3.49 -11.22
CA THR A 85 1.79 -2.11 -11.65
C THR A 85 2.92 -1.23 -11.13
N PHE A 86 3.55 -0.45 -12.00
CA PHE A 86 4.40 0.66 -11.63
C PHE A 86 3.65 1.98 -11.92
N LEU A 87 3.58 2.87 -10.93
CA LEU A 87 2.74 4.07 -11.00
C LEU A 87 3.46 5.28 -10.39
N THR A 88 3.27 6.46 -10.99
CA THR A 88 3.72 7.73 -10.42
C THR A 88 2.54 8.58 -9.98
N VAL A 89 2.74 9.38 -8.91
CA VAL A 89 1.77 10.37 -8.44
C VAL A 89 2.34 11.77 -8.68
N LYS A 90 1.65 12.53 -9.51
CA LYS A 90 2.10 13.85 -9.98
C LYS A 90 2.18 14.87 -8.86
N GLY A 91 3.34 15.51 -8.75
CA GLY A 91 3.62 16.58 -7.79
C GLY A 91 3.71 16.09 -6.34
N ALA A 92 3.91 14.78 -6.12
CA ALA A 92 4.23 14.22 -4.83
C ALA A 92 5.74 14.00 -4.70
N GLY A 93 6.29 14.21 -3.52
CA GLY A 93 7.63 13.79 -3.14
C GLY A 93 7.64 12.38 -2.53
N HIS A 94 8.58 12.14 -1.62
CA HIS A 94 8.77 10.85 -0.97
C HIS A 94 7.54 10.36 -0.19
N MET A 95 6.85 11.26 0.47
CA MET A 95 5.66 10.94 1.26
C MET A 95 4.37 11.18 0.48
N VAL A 96 4.14 10.37 -0.55
CA VAL A 96 3.01 10.52 -1.47
C VAL A 96 1.66 10.75 -0.78
N PRO A 97 1.25 9.99 0.26
CA PRO A 97 -0.03 10.21 0.92
C PRO A 97 -0.12 11.56 1.65
N LYS A 98 1.01 12.10 2.11
CA LYS A 98 1.07 13.42 2.74
C LYS A 98 0.96 14.54 1.71
N ASP A 99 1.68 14.42 0.60
CA ASP A 99 1.80 15.47 -0.39
C ASP A 99 0.58 15.54 -1.31
N ARG A 100 -0.02 14.39 -1.63
CA ARG A 100 -1.16 14.24 -2.53
C ARG A 100 -2.20 13.25 -1.97
N PRO A 101 -2.83 13.55 -0.82
CA PRO A 101 -3.68 12.60 -0.10
C PRO A 101 -4.86 12.09 -0.95
N ARG A 102 -5.49 12.95 -1.74
CA ARG A 102 -6.59 12.56 -2.62
C ARG A 102 -6.14 11.56 -3.69
N HIS A 103 -5.09 11.88 -4.43
CA HIS A 103 -4.57 10.99 -5.47
C HIS A 103 -3.99 9.68 -4.88
N ALA A 104 -3.42 9.72 -3.68
CA ALA A 104 -2.99 8.53 -2.98
C ALA A 104 -4.16 7.61 -2.61
N LEU A 105 -5.28 8.18 -2.16
CA LEU A 105 -6.51 7.44 -1.90
C LEU A 105 -7.09 6.85 -3.20
N ASP A 106 -7.13 7.65 -4.27
CA ASP A 106 -7.56 7.24 -5.60
C ASP A 106 -6.76 6.02 -6.09
N MET A 107 -5.44 6.11 -6.02
CA MET A 107 -4.52 5.05 -6.37
C MET A 107 -4.77 3.78 -5.56
N PHE A 108 -4.86 3.91 -4.24
CA PHE A 108 -5.04 2.77 -3.34
C PHE A 108 -6.40 2.09 -3.54
N ALA A 109 -7.47 2.87 -3.69
CA ALA A 109 -8.81 2.34 -3.97
C ALA A 109 -8.82 1.50 -5.25
N LYS A 110 -8.16 1.98 -6.31
CA LYS A 110 -8.04 1.23 -7.56
C LYS A 110 -7.19 -0.03 -7.42
N PHE A 111 -6.14 0.03 -6.64
CA PHE A 111 -5.30 -1.12 -6.36
C PHE A 111 -6.10 -2.27 -5.73
N ILE A 112 -6.88 -1.99 -4.68
CA ILE A 112 -7.69 -3.03 -4.01
C ILE A 112 -8.87 -3.54 -4.85
N GLN A 113 -9.30 -2.77 -5.86
CA GLN A 113 -10.31 -3.18 -6.82
C GLN A 113 -9.74 -3.99 -8.01
N GLY A 114 -8.45 -4.32 -7.98
CA GLY A 114 -7.80 -5.10 -9.05
C GLY A 114 -7.16 -4.28 -10.15
N GLY A 115 -7.02 -3.00 -9.97
CA GLY A 115 -6.23 -2.13 -10.84
C GLY A 115 -6.97 -1.44 -11.96
N GLY A 116 -7.38 -0.82 -12.59
CA GLY A 116 -8.14 -0.11 -13.64
C GLY A 116 -7.94 1.41 -13.51
N TYR A 117 -6.68 1.82 -13.61
CA TYR A 117 -6.30 3.21 -13.35
C TYR A 117 -6.72 4.21 -14.44
N GLU A 118 -7.19 3.74 -15.60
CA GLU A 118 -7.52 4.62 -16.74
C GLU A 118 -8.69 5.53 -16.44
N ASN A 119 -9.66 5.06 -15.70
CA ASN A 119 -10.90 5.77 -15.41
C ASN A 119 -11.22 5.70 -13.91
N VAL A 120 -10.61 6.58 -13.13
CA VAL A 120 -11.00 6.78 -11.74
C VAL A 120 -12.21 7.71 -11.71
N THR A 121 -13.33 7.23 -11.18
CA THR A 121 -14.55 8.03 -11.03
C THR A 121 -14.86 8.25 -9.55
N ALA A 122 -15.55 9.32 -9.21
CA ALA A 122 -15.97 9.58 -7.84
C ALA A 122 -16.85 8.45 -7.26
N SER A 123 -17.51 7.65 -8.13
CA SER A 123 -18.27 6.48 -7.74
C SER A 123 -17.42 5.30 -7.25
N ASP A 124 -16.13 5.31 -7.53
CA ASP A 124 -15.21 4.23 -7.10
C ASP A 124 -14.92 4.26 -5.60
N TYR A 125 -15.25 5.36 -4.93
CA TYR A 125 -15.00 5.52 -3.49
C TYR A 125 -16.21 5.23 -2.62
N GLY A 126 -17.38 5.07 -3.22
CA GLY A 126 -18.62 4.98 -2.45
C GLY A 126 -18.68 6.10 -1.38
N ASP A 127 -19.14 5.77 -0.20
CA ASP A 127 -19.29 6.71 0.91
C ASP A 127 -17.99 6.98 1.71
N LEU A 128 -16.79 6.71 1.16
CA LEU A 128 -15.51 6.88 1.85
C LEU A 128 -15.07 8.33 2.04
N CYS A 129 -15.73 9.29 1.38
CA CYS A 129 -15.50 10.72 1.58
C CYS A 129 -16.79 11.41 2.06
N PRO A 130 -17.09 11.49 3.36
CA PRO A 130 -18.18 12.31 3.85
C PRO A 130 -17.81 13.80 3.70
N GLY A 131 -18.29 14.47 2.64
CA GLY A 131 -18.06 15.90 2.50
C GLY A 131 -18.48 16.56 1.20
N ASP A 132 -18.56 15.87 0.09
CA ASP A 132 -18.93 16.49 -1.19
C ASP A 132 -20.38 16.11 -1.57
N ASN A 133 -21.33 16.91 -1.08
CA ASN A 133 -22.73 16.89 -1.52
C ASN A 133 -22.85 17.39 -2.96
N HIS A 134 -22.36 16.64 -3.93
CA HIS A 134 -22.77 16.78 -5.32
C HIS A 134 -23.50 15.54 -5.77
N HIS A 135 -24.84 15.69 -5.89
CA HIS A 135 -25.77 14.72 -6.43
C HIS A 135 -25.24 14.07 -7.70
N SER A 136 -24.85 12.82 -7.63
CA SER A 136 -24.84 11.91 -8.77
C SER A 136 -25.50 10.60 -8.34
N LYS A 137 -26.72 10.39 -8.78
CA LYS A 137 -27.39 9.09 -8.71
C LYS A 137 -26.66 8.14 -9.66
N SER A 138 -25.83 7.26 -9.12
CA SER A 138 -25.28 6.11 -9.84
C SER A 138 -25.46 4.88 -8.96
N GLY A 139 -26.01 3.81 -9.55
CA GLY A 139 -26.34 2.57 -8.86
C GLY A 139 -25.10 1.89 -8.28
N GLY A 140 -24.89 2.06 -6.99
CA GLY A 140 -23.86 1.35 -6.24
C GLY A 140 -24.40 -0.01 -5.78
N SER A 141 -23.64 -1.07 -5.97
CA SER A 141 -23.86 -2.34 -5.31
C SER A 141 -23.70 -2.14 -3.81
N LYS A 142 -24.81 -2.18 -3.06
CA LYS A 142 -24.79 -2.14 -1.60
C LYS A 142 -23.99 -3.34 -1.09
N LEU A 143 -22.90 -3.09 -0.37
CA LEU A 143 -22.25 -4.11 0.44
C LEU A 143 -23.32 -4.75 1.33
N LYS A 144 -23.38 -6.07 1.29
CA LYS A 144 -24.36 -6.81 2.10
C LYS A 144 -24.05 -6.56 3.57
N THR A 145 -25.07 -6.38 4.38
CA THR A 145 -24.98 -6.01 5.81
C THR A 145 -24.02 -6.91 6.61
N TRP A 146 -23.85 -8.18 6.19
CA TRP A 146 -22.92 -9.12 6.80
C TRP A 146 -21.44 -8.80 6.53
N GLU A 147 -21.08 -8.18 5.38
CA GLU A 147 -19.71 -7.79 5.03
C GLU A 147 -19.22 -6.64 5.92
N ILE A 148 -20.11 -5.69 6.22
CA ILE A 148 -19.82 -4.59 7.16
C ILE A 148 -19.60 -5.15 8.56
N SER A 149 -20.39 -6.17 8.97
CA SER A 149 -20.24 -6.81 10.28
C SER A 149 -18.91 -7.54 10.44
N VAL A 150 -18.41 -8.20 9.40
CA VAL A 150 -17.11 -8.90 9.42
C VAL A 150 -15.94 -7.91 9.57
N ILE A 151 -16.00 -6.77 8.85
CA ILE A 151 -14.96 -5.73 8.94
C ILE A 151 -14.97 -5.10 10.33
N ALA A 152 -16.14 -4.82 10.90
CA ALA A 152 -16.25 -4.25 12.25
C ALA A 152 -15.71 -5.20 13.33
N VAL A 153 -16.01 -6.49 13.24
CA VAL A 153 -15.50 -7.52 14.18
C VAL A 153 -13.98 -7.66 14.08
N ALA A 154 -13.42 -7.64 12.86
CA ALA A 154 -11.98 -7.71 12.66
C ALA A 154 -11.25 -6.48 13.25
N ALA A 155 -11.82 -5.28 13.10
CA ALA A 155 -11.26 -4.06 13.67
C ALA A 155 -11.26 -4.09 15.21
N VAL A 156 -12.33 -4.54 15.84
CA VAL A 156 -12.44 -4.70 17.30
C VAL A 156 -11.44 -5.75 17.81
N ALA A 157 -11.29 -6.86 17.12
CA ALA A 157 -10.32 -7.91 17.49
C ALA A 157 -8.88 -7.38 17.46
N MET A 158 -8.50 -6.58 16.46
CA MET A 158 -7.17 -5.97 16.38
C MET A 158 -6.90 -4.98 17.53
N VAL A 159 -7.89 -4.21 17.94
CA VAL A 159 -7.76 -3.30 19.09
C VAL A 159 -7.56 -4.08 20.38
N ILE A 160 -8.31 -5.17 20.60
CA ILE A 160 -8.17 -6.03 21.80
C ILE A 160 -6.78 -6.68 21.85
N VAL A 161 -6.28 -7.20 20.74
CA VAL A 161 -4.92 -7.76 20.63
C VAL A 161 -3.87 -6.70 20.93
N GLY A 162 -4.02 -5.48 20.39
CA GLY A 162 -3.12 -4.37 20.65
C GLY A 162 -3.07 -3.99 22.14
N ILE A 163 -4.22 -3.88 22.80
CA ILE A 163 -4.30 -3.57 24.24
C ILE A 163 -3.68 -4.70 25.08
N SER A 164 -3.91 -5.96 24.69
CA SER A 164 -3.35 -7.14 25.39
C SER A 164 -1.82 -7.18 25.28
N LEU A 165 -1.27 -6.88 24.11
CA LEU A 165 0.17 -6.79 23.87
C LEU A 165 0.83 -5.67 24.68
N VAL A 166 0.22 -4.49 24.72
CA VAL A 166 0.72 -3.36 25.53
C VAL A 166 0.68 -3.71 27.03
N SER A 167 -0.39 -4.35 27.49
CA SER A 167 -0.52 -4.79 28.88
C SER A 167 0.51 -5.87 29.26
N TYR A 168 0.78 -6.80 28.34
CA TYR A 168 1.80 -7.83 28.51
C TYR A 168 3.21 -7.21 28.60
N MET A 169 3.56 -6.30 27.70
CA MET A 169 4.85 -5.60 27.71
C MET A 169 5.05 -4.75 28.98
N ARG A 170 3.98 -4.15 29.51
CA ARG A 170 4.06 -3.42 30.80
C ARG A 170 4.33 -4.37 31.97
N ARG A 171 3.72 -5.55 31.99
CA ARG A 171 3.95 -6.55 33.05
C ARG A 171 5.36 -7.11 33.04
N THR A 172 5.94 -7.39 31.87
CA THR A 172 7.31 -7.88 31.75
C THR A 172 8.35 -6.83 32.17
N LYS A 173 8.06 -5.55 31.91
CA LYS A 173 8.95 -4.44 32.32
C LYS A 173 8.95 -4.21 33.84
N THR A 174 7.86 -4.53 34.55
CA THR A 174 7.75 -4.40 36.00
C THR A 174 8.42 -5.58 36.72
N SER A 175 8.48 -6.76 36.11
CA SER A 175 9.12 -7.96 36.69
C SER A 175 10.65 -7.90 36.63
N GLY A 176 11.22 -7.18 35.65
CA GLY A 176 12.69 -7.08 35.50
C GLY A 176 13.38 -6.07 36.41
N ASN A 177 12.63 -5.30 37.23
CA ASN A 177 13.20 -4.24 38.07
C ASN A 177 13.36 -4.63 39.55
N ASN A 178 12.99 -5.85 39.92
CA ASN A 178 13.04 -6.32 41.33
C ASN A 178 14.27 -7.14 41.68
N ASP A 179 15.19 -7.42 40.74
CA ASP A 179 16.32 -8.32 41.00
C ASP A 179 17.70 -7.63 41.13
N LEU A 180 17.73 -6.30 41.26
CA LEU A 180 18.99 -5.55 41.40
C LEU A 180 19.11 -4.77 42.71
N ASN A 181 18.85 -5.43 43.84
CA ASN A 181 19.30 -4.93 45.13
C ASN A 181 19.63 -6.12 46.04
N TYR A 182 20.88 -6.52 46.10
CA TYR A 182 21.59 -6.94 47.31
C TYR A 182 22.96 -7.55 46.92
N VAL A 183 23.98 -6.78 46.86
CA VAL A 183 25.32 -7.20 47.25
C VAL A 183 25.92 -6.08 48.10
N SER A 184 25.85 -6.25 49.41
CA SER A 184 26.65 -5.56 50.40
C SER A 184 28.05 -6.18 50.38
N VAL A 185 29.07 -5.36 50.19
CA VAL A 185 30.46 -5.77 50.40
C VAL A 185 30.85 -5.23 51.78
N ASP A 186 31.00 -6.09 52.75
CA ASP A 186 31.72 -5.85 53.98
C ASP A 186 33.18 -6.27 53.79
N GLU A 187 34.08 -5.40 54.32
CA GLU A 187 35.56 -5.42 54.46
C GLU A 187 36.38 -4.91 53.27
#